data_07d9b869186d96fff24157f3cc938e74
#
_entry.id   07d9b869186d96fff24157f3cc938e74
#
_cell.length_a   1.000
_cell.length_b   1.000
_cell.length_c   1.000
_cell.angle_alpha   90.00
_cell.angle_beta   90.00
_cell.angle_gamma   90.00
#
_symmetry.space_group_name_H-M   'P 1'
#
loop_
_entity.id
_entity.type
_entity.pdbx_description
1 polymer ?
#
loop_
_entity_poly.entity_id
_entity_poly.type
_entity_poly.pdbx_seq_one_letter_code
_entity_poly.pdbx_strand_id
1 'polypeptide(L)'
;IRVFSVMPTLNDNGVHVGGIVGFLKSIGFAINMFNPTRVIIVFDGKGGSNRRRKLYSDYKNKRRTSYRVNRVAGLENVEDERRNMYLQLRRVAEYLELLPVTNISVDGIEADDAIAYIAKSVIPDGEKVIMSTDKDFLQLVSDDIKVWSPTKKKLYDKEAVLEEYCVTAENFIMAKIFEGDKSDNIDGVKGIAT
;
A
#
# COMPACT_ATOMS: atom_id res chain seq x y z
N ILE A 1 2.12 -0.13 6.91
CA ILE A 1 3.39 -0.36 7.63
C ILE A 1 4.29 0.88 7.63
N ARG A 2 4.30 1.72 6.60
CA ARG A 2 5.04 3.00 6.64
C ARG A 2 4.67 3.87 7.85
N VAL A 3 3.41 3.85 8.27
CA VAL A 3 2.91 4.58 9.43
C VAL A 3 3.61 4.15 10.72
N PHE A 4 3.95 2.87 10.86
CA PHE A 4 4.69 2.34 12.01
C PHE A 4 6.02 3.08 12.23
N SER A 5 6.76 3.34 11.17
CA SER A 5 8.08 3.98 11.24
C SER A 5 8.02 5.51 11.34
N VAL A 6 6.86 6.12 11.10
CA VAL A 6 6.73 7.59 11.01
C VAL A 6 6.06 8.18 12.24
N MET A 7 5.17 7.44 12.91
CA MET A 7 4.42 7.94 14.06
C MET A 7 4.99 7.44 15.40
N PRO A 8 5.69 8.29 16.17
CA PRO A 8 6.28 7.90 17.45
C PRO A 8 5.27 7.96 18.61
N THR A 9 4.06 7.46 18.38
CA THR A 9 3.00 7.49 19.40
C THR A 9 3.19 6.35 20.39
N LEU A 10 3.18 6.69 21.68
CA LEU A 10 3.20 5.75 22.80
C LEU A 10 1.81 5.68 23.44
N ASN A 11 1.48 4.53 24.02
CA ASN A 11 0.35 4.41 24.94
C ASN A 11 0.75 4.83 26.37
N ASP A 12 -0.20 4.81 27.31
CA ASP A 12 0.02 5.21 28.71
C ASP A 12 1.10 4.38 29.43
N ASN A 13 1.39 3.19 28.92
CA ASN A 13 2.45 2.31 29.44
C ASN A 13 3.80 2.50 28.73
N GLY A 14 3.94 3.54 27.90
CA GLY A 14 5.17 3.82 27.17
C GLY A 14 5.44 2.88 25.99
N VAL A 15 4.48 2.03 25.60
CA VAL A 15 4.63 1.11 24.47
C VAL A 15 4.31 1.80 23.14
N HIS A 16 5.16 1.63 22.14
CA HIS A 16 4.95 2.17 20.82
C HIS A 16 3.71 1.56 20.14
N VAL A 17 2.77 2.42 19.74
CA VAL A 17 1.50 2.08 19.09
C VAL A 17 1.24 2.89 17.80
N GLY A 18 2.26 3.55 17.28
CA GLY A 18 2.16 4.46 16.13
C GLY A 18 1.57 3.81 14.88
N GLY A 19 1.84 2.52 14.64
CA GLY A 19 1.27 1.77 13.54
C GLY A 19 -0.26 1.63 13.63
N ILE A 20 -0.76 1.27 14.81
CA ILE A 20 -2.20 1.15 15.08
C ILE A 20 -2.89 2.50 14.90
N VAL A 21 -2.39 3.50 15.62
CA VAL A 21 -2.99 4.85 15.63
C VAL A 21 -3.01 5.46 14.24
N GLY A 22 -1.90 5.39 13.53
CA GLY A 22 -1.82 5.96 12.20
C GLY A 22 -2.64 5.22 11.16
N PHE A 23 -2.74 3.89 11.27
CA PHE A 23 -3.58 3.10 10.38
C PHE A 23 -5.06 3.41 10.59
N LEU A 24 -5.54 3.42 11.83
CA LEU A 24 -6.94 3.75 12.14
C LEU A 24 -7.28 5.20 11.79
N LYS A 25 -6.37 6.15 12.03
CA LYS A 25 -6.55 7.54 11.57
C LYS A 25 -6.65 7.64 10.04
N SER A 26 -5.88 6.83 9.30
CA SER A 26 -5.94 6.81 7.83
C SER A 26 -7.27 6.28 7.33
N ILE A 27 -7.82 5.23 7.96
CA ILE A 27 -9.16 4.72 7.64
C ILE A 27 -10.22 5.77 7.95
N GLY A 28 -10.19 6.36 9.15
CA GLY A 28 -11.14 7.40 9.55
C GLY A 28 -11.10 8.61 8.61
N PHE A 29 -9.91 9.02 8.17
CA PHE A 29 -9.73 10.06 7.17
C PHE A 29 -10.40 9.68 5.84
N ALA A 30 -10.16 8.46 5.34
CA ALA A 30 -10.75 8.00 4.09
C ALA A 30 -12.27 7.94 4.15
N ILE A 31 -12.83 7.45 5.26
CA ILE A 31 -14.27 7.40 5.48
C ILE A 31 -14.87 8.81 5.47
N ASN A 32 -14.27 9.74 6.19
CA ASN A 32 -14.76 11.13 6.25
C ASN A 32 -14.62 11.87 4.91
N MET A 33 -13.56 11.59 4.16
CA MET A 33 -13.29 12.28 2.90
C MET A 33 -14.16 11.77 1.76
N PHE A 34 -14.33 10.45 1.66
CA PHE A 34 -14.98 9.81 0.51
C PHE A 34 -16.39 9.34 0.79
N ASN A 35 -16.82 9.33 2.06
CA ASN A 35 -18.14 8.84 2.49
C ASN A 35 -18.54 7.51 1.81
N PRO A 36 -17.70 6.46 1.89
CA PRO A 36 -17.89 5.25 1.12
C PRO A 36 -19.06 4.41 1.68
N THR A 37 -19.79 3.74 0.80
CA THR A 37 -20.81 2.74 1.19
C THR A 37 -20.18 1.42 1.63
N ARG A 38 -18.92 1.17 1.25
CA ARG A 38 -18.16 -0.03 1.60
C ARG A 38 -16.68 0.28 1.75
N VAL A 39 -16.05 -0.26 2.78
CA VAL A 39 -14.60 -0.21 2.99
C VAL A 39 -14.05 -1.62 2.91
N ILE A 40 -13.06 -1.82 2.04
CA ILE A 40 -12.36 -3.11 1.87
C ILE A 40 -10.89 -2.88 2.19
N ILE A 41 -10.35 -3.68 3.10
CA ILE A 41 -8.95 -3.64 3.51
C ILE A 41 -8.30 -4.93 3.05
N VAL A 42 -7.23 -4.81 2.29
CA VAL A 42 -6.53 -5.96 1.70
C VAL A 42 -5.13 -6.06 2.27
N PHE A 43 -4.79 -7.24 2.74
CA PHE A 43 -3.46 -7.58 3.23
C PHE A 43 -2.75 -8.53 2.25
N ASP A 44 -1.43 -8.45 2.25
CA ASP A 44 -0.62 -9.46 1.53
C ASP A 44 -0.91 -10.86 2.08
N GLY A 45 -1.16 -11.79 1.19
CA GLY A 45 -1.32 -13.20 1.54
C GLY A 45 0.01 -13.86 1.87
N LYS A 46 -0.04 -14.94 2.63
CA LYS A 46 1.16 -15.73 2.94
C LYS A 46 1.82 -16.22 1.64
N GLY A 47 3.08 -15.83 1.44
CA GLY A 47 3.82 -16.21 0.23
C GLY A 47 3.39 -15.46 -1.03
N GLY A 48 2.72 -14.30 -0.94
CA GLY A 48 2.22 -13.53 -2.08
C GLY A 48 3.25 -13.27 -3.18
N SER A 49 4.49 -12.93 -2.80
CA SER A 49 5.56 -12.66 -3.77
C SER A 49 6.20 -13.92 -4.40
N ASN A 50 5.83 -15.13 -3.96
CA ASN A 50 6.48 -16.37 -4.41
C ASN A 50 6.32 -16.60 -5.93
N ARG A 51 5.17 -16.25 -6.50
CA ARG A 51 4.91 -16.37 -7.94
C ARG A 51 5.87 -15.49 -8.75
N ARG A 52 6.02 -14.22 -8.36
CA ARG A 52 6.93 -13.28 -9.03
C ARG A 52 8.39 -13.68 -8.88
N ARG A 53 8.79 -14.18 -7.71
CA ARG A 53 10.15 -14.69 -7.47
C ARG A 53 10.48 -15.96 -8.26
N LYS A 54 9.49 -16.78 -8.60
CA LYS A 54 9.68 -17.94 -9.49
C LYS A 54 9.95 -17.48 -10.95
N LEU A 55 9.34 -16.38 -11.36
CA LEU A 55 9.54 -15.82 -12.70
C LEU A 55 10.84 -14.98 -12.79
N TYR A 56 11.17 -14.27 -11.73
CA TYR A 56 12.34 -13.41 -11.63
C TYR A 56 12.92 -13.49 -10.21
N SER A 57 14.03 -14.22 -10.06
CA SER A 57 14.65 -14.51 -8.75
C SER A 57 15.06 -13.26 -7.98
N ASP A 58 15.43 -12.20 -8.71
CA ASP A 58 15.89 -10.93 -8.13
C ASP A 58 14.75 -9.97 -7.74
N TYR A 59 13.51 -10.38 -7.96
CA TYR A 59 12.34 -9.58 -7.57
C TYR A 59 12.37 -9.22 -6.09
N LYS A 60 12.36 -7.92 -5.80
CA LYS A 60 12.42 -7.35 -4.44
C LYS A 60 13.65 -7.79 -3.60
N ASN A 61 14.70 -8.34 -4.24
CA ASN A 61 15.86 -8.88 -3.51
C ASN A 61 16.68 -7.78 -2.82
N LYS A 62 16.73 -6.58 -3.39
CA LYS A 62 17.43 -5.43 -2.82
C LYS A 62 16.59 -4.58 -1.85
N ARG A 63 15.33 -4.96 -1.60
CA ARG A 63 14.52 -4.24 -0.60
C ARG A 63 15.14 -4.41 0.80
N ARG A 64 15.84 -3.38 1.26
CA ARG A 64 16.28 -3.32 2.65
C ARG A 64 15.07 -2.99 3.52
N THR A 65 14.73 -3.88 4.42
CA THR A 65 13.76 -3.60 5.49
C THR A 65 14.43 -2.61 6.45
N SER A 66 14.26 -1.33 6.17
CA SER A 66 14.77 -0.29 7.06
C SER A 66 13.70 -0.02 8.12
N TYR A 67 13.84 -0.65 9.26
CA TYR A 67 13.14 -0.23 10.47
C TYR A 67 13.87 0.99 11.02
N ARG A 68 13.23 2.12 11.12
CA ARG A 68 13.80 3.34 11.68
C ARG A 68 12.85 3.86 12.76
N VAL A 69 12.85 3.21 13.89
CA VAL A 69 12.15 3.71 15.07
C VAL A 69 13.11 4.31 16.10
N ASN A 70 14.25 4.85 15.64
CA ASN A 70 15.28 5.47 16.48
C ASN A 70 14.79 6.62 17.39
N ARG A 71 13.50 6.80 17.54
CA ARG A 71 12.89 7.89 18.33
C ARG A 71 11.98 7.40 19.44
N VAL A 72 11.85 6.10 19.61
CA VAL A 72 10.92 5.54 20.61
C VAL A 72 11.74 4.81 21.66
N ALA A 73 11.67 5.28 22.91
CA ALA A 73 12.26 4.60 24.04
C ALA A 73 11.71 3.17 24.17
N GLY A 74 12.58 2.19 24.42
CA GLY A 74 12.19 0.78 24.58
C GLY A 74 12.21 -0.07 23.31
N LEU A 75 12.60 0.51 22.15
CA LEU A 75 12.91 -0.25 20.94
C LEU A 75 14.39 -0.04 20.59
N GLU A 76 15.26 -0.88 21.18
CA GLU A 76 16.71 -0.67 21.14
C GLU A 76 17.37 -1.33 19.92
N ASN A 77 16.72 -2.33 19.34
CA ASN A 77 17.27 -3.09 18.23
C ASN A 77 16.18 -3.44 17.18
N VAL A 78 16.65 -3.94 16.03
CA VAL A 78 15.78 -4.30 14.89
C VAL A 78 14.78 -5.42 15.23
N GLU A 79 15.14 -6.30 16.16
CA GLU A 79 14.27 -7.43 16.54
C GLU A 79 13.12 -6.95 17.42
N ASP A 80 13.37 -6.03 18.35
CA ASP A 80 12.33 -5.39 19.16
C ASP A 80 11.36 -4.60 18.30
N GLU A 81 11.88 -3.83 17.33
CA GLU A 81 11.06 -3.11 16.35
C GLU A 81 10.17 -4.08 15.55
N ARG A 82 10.74 -5.16 15.06
CA ARG A 82 10.03 -6.18 14.31
C ARG A 82 8.95 -6.84 15.14
N ARG A 83 9.27 -7.24 16.36
CA ARG A 83 8.32 -7.84 17.31
C ARG A 83 7.17 -6.89 17.62
N ASN A 84 7.48 -5.63 17.91
CA ASN A 84 6.48 -4.61 18.18
C ASN A 84 5.58 -4.37 16.95
N MET A 85 6.15 -4.32 15.74
CA MET A 85 5.40 -4.18 14.50
C MET A 85 4.43 -5.36 14.30
N TYR A 86 4.84 -6.59 14.53
CA TYR A 86 3.95 -7.75 14.42
C TYR A 86 2.81 -7.72 15.45
N LEU A 87 3.10 -7.32 16.69
CA LEU A 87 2.07 -7.15 17.71
C LEU A 87 1.05 -6.09 17.31
N GLN A 88 1.50 -4.98 16.73
CA GLN A 88 0.60 -3.94 16.25
C GLN A 88 -0.24 -4.41 15.06
N LEU A 89 0.35 -5.13 14.08
CA LEU A 89 -0.39 -5.70 12.95
C LEU A 89 -1.49 -6.66 13.41
N ARG A 90 -1.14 -7.54 14.34
CA ARG A 90 -2.14 -8.45 14.95
C ARG A 90 -3.26 -7.67 15.61
N ARG A 91 -2.93 -6.66 16.40
CA ARG A 91 -3.92 -5.83 17.08
C ARG A 91 -4.79 -5.03 16.10
N VAL A 92 -4.22 -4.55 15.00
CA VAL A 92 -5.00 -3.93 13.92
C VAL A 92 -6.00 -4.92 13.34
N ALA A 93 -5.60 -6.15 13.04
CA ALA A 93 -6.51 -7.18 12.52
C ALA A 93 -7.66 -7.44 13.50
N GLU A 94 -7.39 -7.59 14.80
CA GLU A 94 -8.40 -7.76 15.85
C GLU A 94 -9.38 -6.57 15.90
N TYR A 95 -8.91 -5.34 15.76
CA TYR A 95 -9.79 -4.16 15.71
C TYR A 95 -10.66 -4.11 14.45
N LEU A 96 -10.10 -4.51 13.32
CA LEU A 96 -10.83 -4.53 12.05
C LEU A 96 -11.99 -5.54 12.04
N GLU A 97 -11.89 -6.62 12.81
CA GLU A 97 -12.99 -7.58 13.00
C GLU A 97 -14.21 -6.96 13.72
N LEU A 98 -13.98 -5.88 14.49
CA LEU A 98 -15.02 -5.16 15.21
C LEU A 98 -15.61 -3.99 14.43
N LEU A 99 -15.06 -3.67 13.27
CA LEU A 99 -15.50 -2.56 12.43
C LEU A 99 -16.34 -3.07 11.24
N PRO A 100 -17.25 -2.25 10.70
CA PRO A 100 -18.05 -2.60 9.53
C PRO A 100 -17.22 -2.50 8.23
N VAL A 101 -16.11 -3.20 8.18
CA VAL A 101 -15.18 -3.25 7.05
C VAL A 101 -14.98 -4.69 6.59
N THR A 102 -14.69 -4.88 5.31
CA THR A 102 -14.34 -6.20 4.77
C THR A 102 -12.83 -6.37 4.76
N ASN A 103 -12.32 -7.40 5.43
CA ASN A 103 -10.89 -7.73 5.45
C ASN A 103 -10.61 -8.89 4.51
N ILE A 104 -9.62 -8.74 3.63
CA ILE A 104 -9.25 -9.75 2.63
C ILE A 104 -7.75 -10.01 2.71
N SER A 105 -7.39 -11.30 2.74
CA SER A 105 -6.02 -11.78 2.54
C SER A 105 -6.10 -13.10 1.77
N VAL A 106 -5.37 -13.23 0.65
CA VAL A 106 -5.42 -14.41 -0.21
C VAL A 106 -4.02 -15.02 -0.28
N ASP A 107 -3.87 -16.25 0.21
CA ASP A 107 -2.58 -16.93 0.19
C ASP A 107 -2.02 -17.08 -1.22
N GLY A 108 -0.73 -16.82 -1.37
CA GLY A 108 -0.03 -16.84 -2.64
C GLY A 108 -0.26 -15.60 -3.54
N ILE A 109 -1.04 -14.62 -3.08
CA ILE A 109 -1.38 -13.39 -3.82
C ILE A 109 -0.88 -12.17 -3.06
N GLU A 110 -0.26 -11.21 -3.75
CA GLU A 110 0.07 -9.90 -3.18
C GLU A 110 -1.21 -9.05 -3.08
N ALA A 111 -1.24 -8.15 -2.11
CA ALA A 111 -2.39 -7.25 -1.90
C ALA A 111 -2.74 -6.45 -3.16
N ASP A 112 -1.72 -6.02 -3.90
CA ASP A 112 -1.87 -5.21 -5.12
C ASP A 112 -2.68 -5.94 -6.19
N ASP A 113 -2.42 -7.24 -6.40
CA ASP A 113 -3.14 -8.08 -7.35
C ASP A 113 -4.60 -8.27 -6.91
N ALA A 114 -4.81 -8.51 -5.62
CA ALA A 114 -6.15 -8.69 -5.06
C ALA A 114 -6.97 -7.39 -5.16
N ILE A 115 -6.38 -6.24 -4.84
CA ILE A 115 -7.02 -4.92 -4.99
C ILE A 115 -7.40 -4.67 -6.45
N ALA A 116 -6.47 -4.91 -7.39
CA ALA A 116 -6.72 -4.73 -8.82
C ALA A 116 -7.87 -5.61 -9.30
N TYR A 117 -7.90 -6.87 -8.90
CA TYR A 117 -8.97 -7.80 -9.26
C TYR A 117 -10.32 -7.38 -8.66
N ILE A 118 -10.35 -6.97 -7.40
CA ILE A 118 -11.57 -6.51 -6.73
C ILE A 118 -12.12 -5.27 -7.43
N ALA A 119 -11.27 -4.28 -7.71
CA ALA A 119 -11.69 -3.02 -8.30
C ALA A 119 -12.19 -3.18 -9.75
N LYS A 120 -11.59 -4.09 -10.53
CA LYS A 120 -11.94 -4.30 -11.95
C LYS A 120 -13.05 -5.32 -12.19
N SER A 121 -13.16 -6.34 -11.33
CA SER A 121 -13.95 -7.53 -11.68
C SER A 121 -14.97 -7.92 -10.62
N VAL A 122 -14.74 -7.62 -9.33
CA VAL A 122 -15.63 -8.06 -8.25
C VAL A 122 -16.69 -7.01 -7.93
N ILE A 123 -16.33 -5.73 -8.02
CA ILE A 123 -17.25 -4.61 -7.79
C ILE A 123 -17.52 -3.95 -9.14
N PRO A 124 -18.60 -4.33 -9.83
CA PRO A 124 -18.85 -3.84 -11.19
C PRO A 124 -19.29 -2.37 -11.20
N ASP A 125 -20.06 -1.93 -10.20
CA ASP A 125 -20.74 -0.64 -10.23
C ASP A 125 -20.19 0.34 -9.17
N GLY A 126 -20.34 1.62 -9.48
CA GLY A 126 -20.03 2.73 -8.59
C GLY A 126 -18.57 3.16 -8.61
N GLU A 127 -18.34 4.34 -8.07
CA GLU A 127 -16.99 4.92 -7.95
C GLU A 127 -16.17 4.15 -6.91
N LYS A 128 -14.93 3.84 -7.25
CA LYS A 128 -13.95 3.14 -6.41
C LYS A 128 -12.76 4.04 -6.16
N VAL A 129 -12.35 4.16 -4.91
CA VAL A 129 -11.14 4.89 -4.54
C VAL A 129 -10.14 3.92 -3.92
N ILE A 130 -9.03 3.69 -4.61
CA ILE A 130 -7.90 2.91 -4.09
C ILE A 130 -7.01 3.84 -3.29
N MET A 131 -6.87 3.60 -1.98
CA MET A 131 -5.97 4.37 -1.14
C MET A 131 -4.61 3.69 -1.04
N SER A 132 -3.62 4.20 -1.77
CA SER A 132 -2.27 3.65 -1.81
C SER A 132 -1.22 4.72 -2.08
N THR A 133 0.02 4.46 -1.64
CA THR A 133 1.21 5.23 -2.05
C THR A 133 1.93 4.62 -3.24
N ASP A 134 1.48 3.45 -3.68
CA ASP A 134 2.09 2.74 -4.80
C ASP A 134 1.57 3.30 -6.13
N LYS A 135 2.51 3.71 -6.99
CA LYS A 135 2.20 4.26 -8.30
C LYS A 135 1.65 3.22 -9.26
N ASP A 136 1.87 1.93 -8.98
CA ASP A 136 1.39 0.86 -9.83
C ASP A 136 -0.13 0.84 -9.97
N PHE A 137 -0.84 1.35 -8.98
CA PHE A 137 -2.28 1.52 -9.05
C PHE A 137 -2.75 2.56 -10.07
N LEU A 138 -1.88 3.49 -10.51
CA LEU A 138 -2.26 4.52 -11.48
C LEU A 138 -2.66 3.94 -12.84
N GLN A 139 -2.17 2.76 -13.19
CA GLN A 139 -2.61 2.01 -14.38
C GLN A 139 -4.07 1.51 -14.29
N LEU A 140 -4.68 1.55 -13.11
CA LEU A 140 -6.07 1.12 -12.91
C LEU A 140 -7.06 2.28 -13.01
N VAL A 141 -6.56 3.51 -13.04
CA VAL A 141 -7.41 4.71 -13.07
C VAL A 141 -8.28 4.69 -14.34
N SER A 142 -9.57 4.90 -14.12
CA SER A 142 -10.60 4.90 -15.16
C SER A 142 -11.70 5.90 -14.81
N ASP A 143 -12.85 5.86 -15.49
CA ASP A 143 -13.98 6.74 -15.17
C ASP A 143 -14.54 6.44 -13.78
N ASP A 144 -14.47 5.18 -13.35
CA ASP A 144 -15.01 4.69 -12.08
C ASP A 144 -13.96 4.29 -11.04
N ILE A 145 -12.66 4.28 -11.38
CA ILE A 145 -11.57 3.96 -10.45
C ILE A 145 -10.64 5.16 -10.32
N LYS A 146 -10.48 5.65 -9.09
CA LYS A 146 -9.53 6.70 -8.72
C LYS A 146 -8.52 6.20 -7.70
N VAL A 147 -7.36 6.85 -7.61
CA VAL A 147 -6.31 6.51 -6.64
C VAL A 147 -6.04 7.70 -5.74
N TRP A 148 -6.22 7.52 -4.43
CA TRP A 148 -5.82 8.51 -3.43
C TRP A 148 -4.42 8.21 -2.92
N SER A 149 -3.51 9.16 -3.07
CA SER A 149 -2.16 9.09 -2.50
C SER A 149 -2.10 9.85 -1.16
N PRO A 150 -2.06 9.16 -0.01
CA PRO A 150 -2.03 9.82 1.29
C PRO A 150 -0.74 10.60 1.55
N THR A 151 0.37 10.24 0.92
CA THR A 151 1.64 10.97 1.05
C THR A 151 1.65 12.27 0.26
N LYS A 152 1.07 12.27 -0.94
CA LYS A 152 0.95 13.45 -1.79
C LYS A 152 -0.30 14.28 -1.48
N LYS A 153 -1.24 13.71 -0.72
CA LYS A 153 -2.58 14.28 -0.45
C LYS A 153 -3.30 14.65 -1.75
N LYS A 154 -3.19 13.78 -2.76
CA LYS A 154 -3.71 14.01 -4.11
C LYS A 154 -4.58 12.82 -4.54
N LEU A 155 -5.73 13.15 -5.13
CA LEU A 155 -6.59 12.19 -5.81
C LEU A 155 -6.17 12.16 -7.29
N TYR A 156 -5.94 10.97 -7.81
CA TYR A 156 -5.62 10.73 -9.21
C TYR A 156 -6.86 10.18 -9.93
N ASP A 157 -7.37 10.96 -10.83
CA ASP A 157 -8.23 10.60 -11.95
C ASP A 157 -7.40 10.57 -13.25
N LYS A 158 -8.04 10.39 -14.40
CA LYS A 158 -7.37 10.32 -15.71
C LYS A 158 -6.58 11.59 -16.02
N GLU A 159 -7.14 12.75 -15.73
CA GLU A 159 -6.55 14.06 -15.97
C GLU A 159 -5.32 14.28 -15.09
N ALA A 160 -5.42 13.97 -13.82
CA ALA A 160 -4.32 14.12 -12.86
C ALA A 160 -3.14 13.16 -13.17
N VAL A 161 -3.41 11.96 -13.70
CA VAL A 161 -2.36 11.05 -14.18
C VAL A 161 -1.67 11.64 -15.41
N LEU A 162 -2.43 12.09 -16.41
CA LEU A 162 -1.89 12.68 -17.62
C LEU A 162 -1.07 13.95 -17.33
N GLU A 163 -1.59 14.82 -16.47
CA GLU A 163 -0.91 16.07 -16.09
C GLU A 163 0.45 15.81 -15.42
N GLU A 164 0.51 14.85 -14.52
CA GLU A 164 1.72 14.62 -13.70
C GLU A 164 2.75 13.72 -14.38
N TYR A 165 2.29 12.76 -15.19
CA TYR A 165 3.17 11.73 -15.77
C TYR A 165 3.31 11.83 -17.28
N CYS A 166 2.59 12.73 -17.94
CA CYS A 166 2.57 12.91 -19.39
C CYS A 166 2.18 11.64 -20.19
N VAL A 167 1.51 10.71 -19.52
CA VAL A 167 0.96 9.48 -20.12
C VAL A 167 -0.47 9.23 -19.60
N THR A 168 -1.30 8.62 -20.42
CA THR A 168 -2.63 8.21 -19.94
C THR A 168 -2.53 7.03 -18.98
N ALA A 169 -3.54 6.87 -18.11
CA ALA A 169 -3.58 5.76 -17.17
C ALA A 169 -3.49 4.39 -17.87
N GLU A 170 -4.12 4.24 -19.04
CA GLU A 170 -4.09 3.02 -19.85
C GLU A 170 -2.67 2.68 -20.36
N ASN A 171 -1.86 3.71 -20.64
CA ASN A 171 -0.48 3.57 -21.11
C ASN A 171 0.55 3.65 -19.99
N PHE A 172 0.12 3.80 -18.73
CA PHE A 172 1.04 3.96 -17.59
C PHE A 172 1.97 2.76 -17.42
N ILE A 173 1.48 1.54 -17.69
CA ILE A 173 2.30 0.33 -17.66
C ILE A 173 3.43 0.36 -18.70
N MET A 174 3.19 0.93 -19.88
CA MET A 174 4.21 1.06 -20.93
C MET A 174 5.34 1.98 -20.48
N ALA A 175 4.99 3.14 -19.88
CA ALA A 175 5.99 4.04 -19.31
C ALA A 175 6.84 3.31 -18.24
N LYS A 176 6.22 2.55 -17.35
CA LYS A 176 6.94 1.75 -16.34
C LYS A 176 7.85 0.68 -16.95
N ILE A 177 7.44 0.03 -18.04
CA ILE A 177 8.30 -0.94 -18.74
C ILE A 177 9.58 -0.28 -19.26
N PHE A 178 9.47 0.93 -19.81
CA PHE A 178 10.63 1.67 -20.30
C PHE A 178 11.50 2.21 -19.18
N GLU A 179 10.92 2.76 -18.12
CA GLU A 179 11.64 3.32 -16.97
C GLU A 179 12.24 2.24 -16.06
N GLY A 180 11.60 1.08 -15.98
CA GLY A 180 11.89 0.04 -15.00
C GLY A 180 11.31 0.36 -13.61
N ASP A 181 11.61 -0.51 -12.64
CA ASP A 181 11.25 -0.32 -11.25
C ASP A 181 12.41 -0.68 -10.31
N LYS A 182 13.12 0.35 -9.86
CA LYS A 182 14.26 0.20 -8.94
C LYS A 182 13.83 -0.40 -7.59
N SER A 183 12.57 -0.19 -7.17
CA SER A 183 12.07 -0.73 -5.90
C SER A 183 11.88 -2.24 -5.95
N ASP A 184 11.57 -2.76 -7.12
CA ASP A 184 11.37 -4.19 -7.38
C ASP A 184 12.60 -4.86 -8.04
N ASN A 185 13.68 -4.07 -8.24
CA ASN A 185 14.91 -4.50 -8.88
C ASN A 185 14.69 -4.90 -10.35
N ILE A 186 13.84 -4.17 -11.06
CA ILE A 186 13.55 -4.35 -12.47
C ILE A 186 14.22 -3.21 -13.23
N ASP A 187 15.14 -3.56 -14.12
CA ASP A 187 15.82 -2.58 -14.97
C ASP A 187 14.89 -2.10 -16.10
N GLY A 188 14.98 -0.83 -16.42
CA GLY A 188 14.34 -0.25 -17.60
C GLY A 188 15.14 -0.49 -18.88
N VAL A 189 14.63 0.03 -19.97
CA VAL A 189 15.29 -0.07 -21.29
C VAL A 189 16.45 0.91 -21.35
N LYS A 190 17.67 0.41 -21.63
CA LYS A 190 18.87 1.24 -21.76
C LYS A 190 18.70 2.35 -22.81
N GLY A 191 19.01 3.58 -22.42
CA GLY A 191 19.01 4.74 -23.32
C GLY A 191 17.64 5.42 -23.48
N ILE A 192 16.60 4.96 -22.79
CA ILE A 192 15.27 5.59 -22.79
C ILE A 192 14.96 6.26 -21.45
N ALA A 193 15.45 5.70 -20.33
CA ALA A 193 15.29 6.33 -19.02
C ALA A 193 16.20 7.56 -18.90
N THR A 194 15.62 8.70 -18.62
CA THR A 194 16.29 9.97 -18.28
C THR A 194 16.74 10.00 -16.83
#